data_2082f95a85e50173aaf532530d806b14
#
_entry.id   2082f95a85e50173aaf532530d806b14
#
_cell.length_a   1.000
_cell.length_b   1.000
_cell.length_c   1.000
_cell.angle_alpha   90.00
_cell.angle_beta   90.00
_cell.angle_gamma   90.00
#
_symmetry.space_group_name_H-M   'P 1'
#
loop_
_entity.id
_entity.type
_entity.pdbx_description
1 polymer ?
#
loop_
_entity_poly.entity_id
_entity_poly.type
_entity_poly.pdbx_seq_one_letter_code
_entity_poly.pdbx_strand_id
1 'polypeptide(L)'
;MVHLIVQLSKYIMIILFLIYTFLCFHLFKYPDKPKKQKHIYNLQRFYMFLIHLDGFLVLFVTTMDTKIIGFYIAQLVLFESIYLIYHKFYKNASELVLNNMVMMLCISMMILTRISFDKALRQFVFVLAGTIFAFLIPLIMQKGTMFRKLTWTYAGVGILGLLSVLVVGVASRGAKLSLTFGPVSIQPSEFVKILFVFFIASMLYKSTDLKQLAITSGVSAVFVLILVASNDLGGALLYFFTYLVMIYVATKKFYIFAGGLAFVGLGMYAGYHLFSHVKNRIVAWLDPLSVIDKAGYQVCQSLFAIGTGGLFGFGLGQGLPNKIPIVSKDFIIAAISEEMGGIFAVCLIMVCVSCFLMIFNLSMQMKDAFYKYVALGLGSVYALQVLLTVGGSTKFIPMTGVTLPLVSYGGSSLLSTMIIFGMIQGMYIMQASPEKRRKIDDKRRKDHETKNRQKQTAKEPGAQGSQQRRRKPAAGGKNSTKTQK
;
A
#
# COMPACT_ATOMS: atom_id res chain seq x y z
N MET A 1 -39.35 -1.99 19.04
CA MET A 1 -38.90 -0.77 18.32
C MET A 1 -37.43 -0.86 17.95
N VAL A 2 -36.47 -1.07 18.88
CA VAL A 2 -35.01 -1.16 18.61
C VAL A 2 -34.70 -2.21 17.53
N HIS A 3 -35.23 -3.43 17.66
CA HIS A 3 -35.03 -4.50 16.68
C HIS A 3 -35.50 -4.11 15.27
N LEU A 4 -36.62 -3.40 15.13
CA LEU A 4 -37.11 -2.93 13.83
C LEU A 4 -36.15 -1.89 13.21
N ILE A 5 -35.62 -0.96 14.03
CA ILE A 5 -34.65 0.05 13.58
C ILE A 5 -33.38 -0.65 13.05
N VAL A 6 -32.87 -1.62 13.80
CA VAL A 6 -31.63 -2.36 13.37
C VAL A 6 -31.90 -3.14 12.09
N GLN A 7 -33.06 -3.80 11.95
CA GLN A 7 -33.38 -4.56 10.75
C GLN A 7 -33.60 -3.67 9.52
N LEU A 8 -34.16 -2.48 9.68
CA LEU A 8 -34.33 -1.50 8.59
C LEU A 8 -32.98 -0.89 8.20
N SER A 9 -32.21 -0.47 9.19
CA SER A 9 -30.88 0.13 9.01
C SER A 9 -29.93 -0.77 8.22
N LYS A 10 -29.89 -2.09 8.47
CA LYS A 10 -29.00 -2.98 7.72
C LYS A 10 -29.23 -2.93 6.20
N TYR A 11 -30.50 -2.89 5.75
CA TYR A 11 -30.81 -2.77 4.32
C TYR A 11 -30.47 -1.38 3.78
N ILE A 12 -30.74 -0.33 4.56
CA ILE A 12 -30.38 1.04 4.21
C ILE A 12 -28.86 1.14 4.02
N MET A 13 -28.06 0.68 4.98
CA MET A 13 -26.61 0.71 4.90
C MET A 13 -26.08 -0.06 3.68
N ILE A 14 -26.62 -1.23 3.37
CA ILE A 14 -26.23 -2.02 2.20
C ILE A 14 -26.51 -1.25 0.90
N ILE A 15 -27.73 -0.69 0.77
CA ILE A 15 -28.12 0.07 -0.43
C ILE A 15 -27.24 1.31 -0.59
N LEU A 16 -27.03 2.08 0.47
CA LEU A 16 -26.17 3.27 0.43
C LEU A 16 -24.74 2.91 0.07
N PHE A 17 -24.21 1.79 0.58
CA PHE A 17 -22.85 1.37 0.30
C PHE A 17 -22.69 0.79 -1.11
N LEU A 18 -23.71 0.11 -1.65
CA LEU A 18 -23.75 -0.29 -3.06
C LEU A 18 -23.70 0.93 -3.99
N ILE A 19 -24.49 1.98 -3.67
CA ILE A 19 -24.47 3.23 -4.46
C ILE A 19 -23.10 3.90 -4.36
N TYR A 20 -22.52 4.01 -3.17
CA TYR A 20 -21.18 4.56 -2.98
C TYR A 20 -20.14 3.80 -3.80
N THR A 21 -20.15 2.48 -3.71
CA THR A 21 -19.22 1.61 -4.45
C THR A 21 -19.40 1.77 -5.96
N PHE A 22 -20.64 1.79 -6.45
CA PHE A 22 -20.94 2.05 -7.85
C PHE A 22 -20.36 3.39 -8.31
N LEU A 23 -20.48 4.46 -7.52
CA LEU A 23 -19.95 5.79 -7.82
C LEU A 23 -18.41 5.77 -7.90
N CYS A 24 -17.71 4.96 -7.10
CA CYS A 24 -16.26 4.81 -7.19
C CYS A 24 -15.80 4.34 -8.56
N PHE A 25 -16.50 3.36 -9.17
CA PHE A 25 -16.15 2.84 -10.49
C PHE A 25 -16.75 3.67 -11.63
N HIS A 26 -17.93 4.25 -11.43
CA HIS A 26 -18.59 5.11 -12.42
C HIS A 26 -17.74 6.35 -12.77
N LEU A 27 -16.92 6.82 -11.83
CA LEU A 27 -16.01 7.94 -12.02
C LEU A 27 -15.03 7.70 -13.17
N PHE A 28 -14.52 6.48 -13.34
CA PHE A 28 -13.56 6.12 -14.40
C PHE A 28 -14.11 6.30 -15.81
N LYS A 29 -15.45 6.40 -15.97
CA LYS A 29 -16.10 6.69 -17.25
C LYS A 29 -15.96 8.15 -17.69
N TYR A 30 -15.56 9.07 -16.77
CA TYR A 30 -15.53 10.51 -17.03
C TYR A 30 -14.16 11.14 -16.77
N PRO A 31 -13.04 10.65 -17.38
CA PRO A 31 -11.71 11.17 -17.07
C PRO A 31 -11.55 12.66 -17.42
N ASP A 32 -12.22 13.12 -18.49
CA ASP A 32 -12.06 14.48 -19.03
C ASP A 32 -13.24 15.43 -18.70
N LYS A 33 -14.14 15.05 -17.75
CA LYS A 33 -15.34 15.84 -17.43
C LYS A 33 -15.33 16.31 -15.96
N PRO A 34 -14.55 17.36 -15.62
CA PRO A 34 -14.33 17.79 -14.22
C PRO A 34 -15.62 18.17 -13.47
N LYS A 35 -16.60 18.76 -14.15
CA LYS A 35 -17.90 19.09 -13.53
C LYS A 35 -18.67 17.82 -13.11
N LYS A 36 -18.66 16.76 -13.94
CA LYS A 36 -19.30 15.49 -13.60
C LYS A 36 -18.55 14.76 -12.49
N GLN A 37 -17.22 14.77 -12.53
CA GLN A 37 -16.40 14.19 -11.46
C GLN A 37 -16.69 14.86 -10.10
N LYS A 38 -16.72 16.22 -10.05
CA LYS A 38 -17.02 16.95 -8.84
C LYS A 38 -18.42 16.61 -8.27
N HIS A 39 -19.41 16.44 -9.14
CA HIS A 39 -20.75 16.03 -8.73
C HIS A 39 -20.72 14.61 -8.10
N ILE A 40 -20.00 13.66 -8.73
CA ILE A 40 -19.85 12.30 -8.21
C ILE A 40 -19.13 12.31 -6.85
N TYR A 41 -18.07 13.11 -6.68
CA TYR A 41 -17.36 13.21 -5.40
C TYR A 41 -18.27 13.74 -4.27
N ASN A 42 -19.11 14.73 -4.57
CA ASN A 42 -20.05 15.26 -3.59
C ASN A 42 -21.12 14.22 -3.21
N LEU A 43 -21.62 13.44 -4.19
CA LEU A 43 -22.54 12.33 -3.92
C LEU A 43 -21.86 11.25 -3.06
N GLN A 44 -20.61 10.90 -3.34
CA GLN A 44 -19.85 9.95 -2.51
C GLN A 44 -19.76 10.43 -1.06
N ARG A 45 -19.43 11.71 -0.82
CA ARG A 45 -19.38 12.26 0.53
C ARG A 45 -20.75 12.19 1.21
N PHE A 46 -21.79 12.57 0.49
CA PHE A 46 -23.16 12.52 1.03
C PHE A 46 -23.54 11.10 1.46
N TYR A 47 -23.36 10.09 0.61
CA TYR A 47 -23.67 8.71 0.97
C TYR A 47 -22.77 8.18 2.10
N MET A 48 -21.51 8.54 2.12
CA MET A 48 -20.58 8.17 3.19
C MET A 48 -21.05 8.70 4.55
N PHE A 49 -21.44 9.99 4.63
CA PHE A 49 -21.94 10.56 5.86
C PHE A 49 -23.29 9.98 6.29
N LEU A 50 -24.15 9.61 5.34
CA LEU A 50 -25.40 8.89 5.66
C LEU A 50 -25.12 7.51 6.26
N ILE A 51 -24.19 6.74 5.70
CA ILE A 51 -23.78 5.43 6.25
C ILE A 51 -23.22 5.60 7.66
N HIS A 52 -22.35 6.59 7.85
CA HIS A 52 -21.73 6.88 9.15
C HIS A 52 -22.79 7.29 10.19
N LEU A 53 -23.71 8.17 9.81
CA LEU A 53 -24.83 8.59 10.67
C LEU A 53 -25.70 7.41 11.07
N ASP A 54 -26.16 6.60 10.08
CA ASP A 54 -27.04 5.45 10.31
C ASP A 54 -26.37 4.42 11.24
N GLY A 55 -25.09 4.10 11.00
CA GLY A 55 -24.33 3.19 11.86
C GLY A 55 -24.22 3.67 13.31
N PHE A 56 -23.89 4.96 13.53
CA PHE A 56 -23.81 5.52 14.89
C PHE A 56 -25.19 5.70 15.55
N LEU A 57 -26.23 5.95 14.77
CA LEU A 57 -27.62 5.96 15.26
C LEU A 57 -28.01 4.57 15.78
N VAL A 58 -27.72 3.51 15.04
CA VAL A 58 -27.96 2.13 15.49
C VAL A 58 -27.18 1.81 16.76
N LEU A 59 -25.88 2.16 16.80
CA LEU A 59 -25.06 1.95 17.99
C LEU A 59 -25.59 2.69 19.21
N PHE A 60 -26.06 3.92 19.05
CA PHE A 60 -26.68 4.69 20.12
C PHE A 60 -27.99 4.05 20.60
N VAL A 61 -28.89 3.71 19.69
CA VAL A 61 -30.21 3.12 20.02
C VAL A 61 -30.08 1.74 20.67
N THR A 62 -29.03 0.97 20.32
CA THR A 62 -28.81 -0.36 20.91
C THR A 62 -28.14 -0.31 22.28
N THR A 63 -27.32 0.70 22.57
CA THR A 63 -26.56 0.79 23.83
C THR A 63 -27.13 1.83 24.79
N MET A 64 -27.87 2.84 24.28
CA MET A 64 -28.35 4.03 25.00
C MET A 64 -27.26 4.81 25.73
N ASP A 65 -25.97 4.68 25.29
CA ASP A 65 -24.84 5.38 25.88
C ASP A 65 -24.62 6.72 25.16
N THR A 66 -24.78 7.83 25.89
CA THR A 66 -24.59 9.20 25.38
C THR A 66 -23.15 9.49 24.92
N LYS A 67 -22.16 8.73 25.42
CA LYS A 67 -20.75 8.83 24.98
C LYS A 67 -20.61 8.58 23.48
N ILE A 68 -21.47 7.73 22.89
CA ILE A 68 -21.48 7.42 21.45
C ILE A 68 -21.81 8.67 20.64
N ILE A 69 -22.74 9.51 21.10
CA ILE A 69 -23.10 10.75 20.40
C ILE A 69 -21.92 11.72 20.40
N GLY A 70 -21.28 11.93 21.57
CA GLY A 70 -20.10 12.79 21.68
C GLY A 70 -18.94 12.29 20.79
N PHE A 71 -18.74 10.98 20.74
CA PHE A 71 -17.72 10.36 19.91
C PHE A 71 -18.03 10.47 18.40
N TYR A 72 -19.30 10.36 18.01
CA TYR A 72 -19.73 10.60 16.63
C TYR A 72 -19.48 12.04 16.19
N ILE A 73 -19.83 13.03 17.03
CA ILE A 73 -19.58 14.46 16.74
C ILE A 73 -18.08 14.73 16.57
N ALA A 74 -17.24 14.16 17.45
CA ALA A 74 -15.78 14.31 17.36
C ALA A 74 -15.24 13.77 16.02
N GLN A 75 -15.76 12.63 15.53
CA GLN A 75 -15.40 12.06 14.24
C GLN A 75 -15.88 12.93 13.07
N LEU A 76 -17.11 13.46 13.11
CA LEU A 76 -17.59 14.39 12.09
C LEU A 76 -16.69 15.61 11.96
N VAL A 77 -16.34 16.23 13.10
CA VAL A 77 -15.43 17.38 13.11
C VAL A 77 -14.07 17.03 12.50
N LEU A 78 -13.54 15.86 12.83
CA LEU A 78 -12.26 15.39 12.27
C LEU A 78 -12.36 15.16 10.76
N PHE A 79 -13.38 14.45 10.28
CA PHE A 79 -13.52 14.11 8.86
C PHE A 79 -13.79 15.36 8.01
N GLU A 80 -14.64 16.27 8.48
CA GLU A 80 -14.83 17.56 7.81
C GLU A 80 -13.54 18.40 7.81
N SER A 81 -12.78 18.39 8.90
CA SER A 81 -11.48 19.07 8.98
C SER A 81 -10.49 18.54 7.93
N ILE A 82 -10.46 17.22 7.70
CA ILE A 82 -9.63 16.60 6.65
C ILE A 82 -10.01 17.21 5.28
N TYR A 83 -11.30 17.26 4.94
CA TYR A 83 -11.75 17.82 3.67
C TYR A 83 -11.42 19.30 3.55
N LEU A 84 -11.69 20.11 4.58
CA LEU A 84 -11.40 21.54 4.59
C LEU A 84 -9.90 21.81 4.40
N ILE A 85 -9.03 21.09 5.11
CA ILE A 85 -7.58 21.21 5.00
C ILE A 85 -7.11 20.86 3.58
N TYR A 86 -7.55 19.71 3.06
CA TYR A 86 -7.13 19.29 1.71
C TYR A 86 -7.63 20.24 0.63
N HIS A 87 -8.88 20.73 0.68
CA HIS A 87 -9.41 21.66 -0.28
C HIS A 87 -8.71 23.04 -0.22
N LYS A 88 -8.37 23.50 0.99
CA LYS A 88 -7.70 24.81 1.18
C LYS A 88 -6.25 24.76 0.70
N PHE A 89 -5.50 23.73 1.03
CA PHE A 89 -4.05 23.69 0.82
C PHE A 89 -3.62 22.88 -0.41
N TYR A 90 -4.42 21.89 -0.85
CA TYR A 90 -4.05 20.92 -1.88
C TYR A 90 -5.07 20.80 -3.01
N LYS A 91 -5.22 21.87 -3.79
CA LYS A 91 -6.21 21.96 -4.89
C LYS A 91 -6.13 20.81 -5.93
N ASN A 92 -4.96 20.17 -6.05
CA ASN A 92 -4.70 19.12 -7.04
C ASN A 92 -4.61 17.71 -6.41
N ALA A 93 -5.05 17.55 -5.17
CA ALA A 93 -5.15 16.23 -4.54
C ALA A 93 -6.28 15.41 -5.18
N SER A 94 -6.17 14.10 -5.14
CA SER A 94 -7.23 13.20 -5.64
C SER A 94 -8.39 13.12 -4.65
N GLU A 95 -9.55 13.64 -5.05
CA GLU A 95 -10.76 13.59 -4.20
C GLU A 95 -11.26 12.17 -4.02
N LEU A 96 -11.14 11.28 -5.03
CA LEU A 96 -11.56 9.88 -4.89
C LEU A 96 -10.73 9.14 -3.84
N VAL A 97 -9.40 9.30 -3.88
CA VAL A 97 -8.51 8.69 -2.88
C VAL A 97 -8.84 9.20 -1.48
N LEU A 98 -9.16 10.50 -1.35
CA LEU A 98 -9.55 11.10 -0.07
C LEU A 98 -10.90 10.55 0.42
N ASN A 99 -11.92 10.50 -0.44
CA ASN A 99 -13.23 9.97 -0.10
C ASN A 99 -13.15 8.50 0.35
N ASN A 100 -12.41 7.66 -0.39
CA ASN A 100 -12.23 6.26 -0.04
C ASN A 100 -11.45 6.06 1.26
N MET A 101 -10.42 6.90 1.52
CA MET A 101 -9.69 6.90 2.79
C MET A 101 -10.63 7.20 3.96
N VAL A 102 -11.43 8.27 3.86
CA VAL A 102 -12.37 8.65 4.93
C VAL A 102 -13.49 7.61 5.07
N MET A 103 -13.99 7.03 3.97
CA MET A 103 -14.99 5.94 4.02
C MET A 103 -14.49 4.72 4.80
N MET A 104 -13.26 4.28 4.55
CA MET A 104 -12.66 3.18 5.30
C MET A 104 -12.49 3.52 6.78
N LEU A 105 -12.13 4.77 7.11
CA LEU A 105 -12.06 5.24 8.49
C LEU A 105 -13.45 5.29 9.16
N CYS A 106 -14.51 5.73 8.46
CA CYS A 106 -15.89 5.70 8.96
C CYS A 106 -16.30 4.28 9.33
N ILE A 107 -16.08 3.31 8.44
CA ILE A 107 -16.38 1.89 8.71
C ILE A 107 -15.54 1.36 9.88
N SER A 108 -14.24 1.70 9.92
CA SER A 108 -13.36 1.33 11.03
C SER A 108 -13.90 1.82 12.37
N MET A 109 -14.24 3.11 12.45
CA MET A 109 -14.75 3.71 13.69
C MET A 109 -16.08 3.05 14.12
N MET A 110 -16.99 2.82 13.19
CA MET A 110 -18.27 2.20 13.46
C MET A 110 -18.10 0.77 14.00
N ILE A 111 -17.34 -0.09 13.32
CA ILE A 111 -17.19 -1.48 13.73
C ILE A 111 -16.33 -1.64 14.98
N LEU A 112 -15.30 -0.80 15.18
CA LEU A 112 -14.49 -0.82 16.40
C LEU A 112 -15.29 -0.33 17.61
N THR A 113 -16.14 0.69 17.45
CA THR A 113 -17.05 1.15 18.53
C THR A 113 -17.98 0.02 18.95
N ARG A 114 -18.48 -0.76 17.97
CA ARG A 114 -19.29 -1.94 18.24
C ARG A 114 -18.54 -3.04 19.01
N ILE A 115 -17.29 -3.33 18.62
CA ILE A 115 -16.48 -4.38 19.26
C ILE A 115 -15.96 -3.94 20.63
N SER A 116 -15.45 -2.71 20.74
CA SER A 116 -14.88 -2.15 21.97
C SER A 116 -14.70 -0.64 21.83
N PHE A 117 -15.43 0.12 22.64
CA PHE A 117 -15.33 1.58 22.66
C PHE A 117 -13.91 2.07 22.99
N ASP A 118 -13.19 1.42 23.91
CA ASP A 118 -11.81 1.78 24.26
C ASP A 118 -10.84 1.61 23.08
N LYS A 119 -11.03 0.54 22.26
CA LYS A 119 -10.22 0.37 21.05
C LYS A 119 -10.57 1.43 20.01
N ALA A 120 -11.84 1.78 19.84
CA ALA A 120 -12.26 2.83 18.94
C ALA A 120 -11.67 4.19 19.36
N LEU A 121 -11.68 4.51 20.63
CA LEU A 121 -11.10 5.75 21.15
C LEU A 121 -9.58 5.81 20.92
N ARG A 122 -8.84 4.74 21.20
CA ARG A 122 -7.40 4.67 20.90
C ARG A 122 -7.13 4.78 19.40
N GLN A 123 -7.93 4.12 18.57
CA GLN A 123 -7.82 4.21 17.10
C GLN A 123 -8.07 5.65 16.63
N PHE A 124 -9.04 6.35 17.19
CA PHE A 124 -9.34 7.74 16.88
C PHE A 124 -8.13 8.68 17.17
N VAL A 125 -7.43 8.47 18.27
CA VAL A 125 -6.19 9.22 18.57
C VAL A 125 -5.12 8.96 17.50
N PHE A 126 -4.99 7.71 17.05
CA PHE A 126 -4.07 7.40 15.94
C PHE A 126 -4.53 8.01 14.59
N VAL A 127 -5.84 8.12 14.35
CA VAL A 127 -6.35 8.82 13.16
C VAL A 127 -6.02 10.31 13.21
N LEU A 128 -6.16 10.96 14.38
CA LEU A 128 -5.75 12.35 14.57
C LEU A 128 -4.26 12.54 14.24
N ALA A 129 -3.38 11.73 14.84
CA ALA A 129 -1.95 11.77 14.57
C ALA A 129 -1.64 11.49 13.08
N GLY A 130 -2.27 10.47 12.51
CA GLY A 130 -2.13 10.10 11.10
C GLY A 130 -2.58 11.21 10.15
N THR A 131 -3.63 11.96 10.49
CA THR A 131 -4.11 13.10 9.71
C THR A 131 -3.05 14.21 9.64
N ILE A 132 -2.35 14.48 10.75
CA ILE A 132 -1.23 15.44 10.75
C ILE A 132 -0.12 14.99 9.80
N PHE A 133 0.29 13.73 9.87
CA PHE A 133 1.29 13.18 8.94
C PHE A 133 0.80 13.21 7.49
N ALA A 134 -0.43 12.74 7.22
CA ALA A 134 -1.01 12.74 5.88
C ALA A 134 -1.08 14.15 5.27
N PHE A 135 -1.25 15.18 6.12
CA PHE A 135 -1.21 16.59 5.68
C PHE A 135 0.22 17.09 5.43
N LEU A 136 1.19 16.77 6.28
CA LEU A 136 2.57 17.26 6.14
C LEU A 136 3.35 16.58 5.00
N ILE A 137 3.10 15.31 4.74
CA ILE A 137 3.84 14.51 3.75
C ILE A 137 3.77 15.09 2.32
N PRO A 138 2.63 15.55 1.79
CA PRO A 138 2.59 16.15 0.47
C PRO A 138 3.51 17.38 0.33
N LEU A 139 3.74 18.17 1.39
CA LEU A 139 4.70 19.29 1.39
C LEU A 139 6.14 18.80 1.27
N ILE A 140 6.46 17.73 1.99
CA ILE A 140 7.80 17.10 1.96
C ILE A 140 8.06 16.47 0.60
N MET A 141 7.09 15.78 0.02
CA MET A 141 7.20 15.13 -1.29
C MET A 141 7.47 16.13 -2.43
N GLN A 142 7.02 17.37 -2.33
CA GLN A 142 7.28 18.39 -3.34
C GLN A 142 8.76 18.78 -3.46
N LYS A 143 9.60 18.53 -2.44
CA LYS A 143 11.08 18.75 -2.49
C LYS A 143 11.83 17.71 -3.33
N GLY A 144 11.19 16.84 -3.95
CA GLY A 144 11.38 15.81 -5.00
C GLY A 144 12.74 15.22 -5.28
N THR A 145 13.83 15.98 -5.35
CA THR A 145 15.14 15.48 -5.81
C THR A 145 15.95 14.78 -4.72
N MET A 146 15.69 15.10 -3.46
CA MET A 146 16.44 14.58 -2.30
C MET A 146 16.19 13.06 -2.11
N PHE A 147 14.95 12.61 -2.31
CA PHE A 147 14.57 11.21 -2.08
C PHE A 147 15.31 10.19 -2.95
N ARG A 148 15.77 10.57 -4.14
CA ARG A 148 16.50 9.67 -5.05
C ARG A 148 17.93 9.37 -4.59
N LYS A 149 18.51 10.25 -3.77
CA LYS A 149 19.92 10.15 -3.34
C LYS A 149 20.10 9.29 -2.09
N LEU A 150 19.03 9.05 -1.34
CA LEU A 150 19.06 8.40 -0.02
C LEU A 150 18.94 6.86 -0.08
N THR A 151 19.35 6.23 -1.19
CA THR A 151 19.20 4.78 -1.42
C THR A 151 19.71 3.93 -0.25
N TRP A 152 20.97 4.13 0.14
CA TRP A 152 21.61 3.36 1.20
C TRP A 152 21.14 3.76 2.60
N THR A 153 20.69 4.99 2.77
CA THR A 153 20.03 5.43 4.01
C THR A 153 18.73 4.67 4.24
N TYR A 154 17.91 4.48 3.19
CA TYR A 154 16.70 3.67 3.28
C TYR A 154 17.00 2.22 3.66
N ALA A 155 18.03 1.62 3.05
CA ALA A 155 18.44 0.26 3.38
C ALA A 155 18.96 0.18 4.82
N GLY A 156 19.88 1.06 5.22
CA GLY A 156 20.49 1.04 6.56
C GLY A 156 19.48 1.28 7.68
N VAL A 157 18.71 2.37 7.58
CA VAL A 157 17.67 2.70 8.58
C VAL A 157 16.60 1.60 8.63
N GLY A 158 16.20 1.06 7.47
CA GLY A 158 15.22 -0.02 7.42
C GLY A 158 15.72 -1.31 8.09
N ILE A 159 16.93 -1.76 7.77
CA ILE A 159 17.54 -2.95 8.38
C ILE A 159 17.72 -2.76 9.89
N LEU A 160 18.25 -1.60 10.32
CA LEU A 160 18.42 -1.30 11.75
C LEU A 160 17.07 -1.27 12.48
N GLY A 161 16.03 -0.71 11.84
CA GLY A 161 14.67 -0.70 12.38
C GLY A 161 14.10 -2.10 12.58
N LEU A 162 14.34 -3.04 11.65
CA LEU A 162 13.90 -4.44 11.82
C LEU A 162 14.77 -5.18 12.84
N LEU A 163 16.08 -4.98 12.85
CA LEU A 163 16.99 -5.60 13.81
C LEU A 163 16.69 -5.15 15.24
N SER A 164 16.28 -3.90 15.45
CA SER A 164 15.90 -3.41 16.78
C SER A 164 14.76 -4.24 17.41
N VAL A 165 13.81 -4.70 16.59
CA VAL A 165 12.72 -5.57 17.04
C VAL A 165 13.21 -6.98 17.35
N LEU A 166 14.15 -7.51 16.58
CA LEU A 166 14.73 -8.83 16.81
C LEU A 166 15.46 -8.89 18.16
N VAL A 167 16.18 -7.79 18.51
CA VAL A 167 16.99 -7.70 19.74
C VAL A 167 16.15 -7.33 20.96
N VAL A 168 15.36 -6.24 20.88
CA VAL A 168 14.67 -5.62 22.03
C VAL A 168 13.16 -5.89 22.00
N GLY A 169 12.63 -6.45 20.90
CA GLY A 169 11.19 -6.62 20.71
C GLY A 169 10.55 -7.54 21.72
N VAL A 170 9.36 -7.14 22.20
CA VAL A 170 8.53 -7.96 23.07
C VAL A 170 7.86 -9.08 22.26
N ALA A 171 8.05 -10.31 22.72
CA ALA A 171 7.40 -11.47 22.10
C ALA A 171 5.90 -11.45 22.42
N SER A 172 5.08 -11.37 21.37
CA SER A 172 3.63 -11.53 21.45
C SER A 172 3.22 -12.72 20.60
N ARG A 173 2.62 -13.74 21.23
CA ARG A 173 2.17 -14.97 20.55
C ARG A 173 3.27 -15.70 19.76
N GLY A 174 4.48 -15.72 20.28
CA GLY A 174 5.61 -16.41 19.65
C GLY A 174 6.33 -15.61 18.54
N ALA A 175 5.88 -14.39 18.25
CA ALA A 175 6.56 -13.49 17.31
C ALA A 175 7.02 -12.21 18.02
N LYS A 176 8.24 -11.76 17.72
CA LYS A 176 8.76 -10.47 18.15
C LYS A 176 8.38 -9.42 17.11
N LEU A 177 7.31 -8.68 17.32
CA LEU A 177 6.75 -7.78 16.30
C LEU A 177 6.83 -6.31 16.68
N SER A 178 6.89 -5.99 17.98
CA SER A 178 6.73 -4.62 18.45
C SER A 178 7.71 -4.22 19.53
N LEU A 179 8.02 -2.93 19.54
CA LEU A 179 8.69 -2.23 20.63
C LEU A 179 7.62 -1.56 21.47
N THR A 180 7.61 -1.81 22.78
CA THR A 180 6.62 -1.26 23.71
C THR A 180 7.25 -0.14 24.52
N PHE A 181 6.69 1.06 24.41
CA PHE A 181 7.07 2.26 25.16
C PHE A 181 5.88 2.69 26.03
N GLY A 182 5.83 2.23 27.26
CA GLY A 182 4.68 2.45 28.14
C GLY A 182 3.38 1.90 27.54
N PRO A 183 2.32 2.70 27.38
CA PRO A 183 1.02 2.26 26.84
C PRO A 183 1.00 2.12 25.30
N VAL A 184 2.06 2.56 24.61
CA VAL A 184 2.14 2.58 23.14
C VAL A 184 3.04 1.46 22.65
N SER A 185 2.51 0.64 21.74
CA SER A 185 3.26 -0.41 21.04
C SER A 185 3.45 0.01 19.58
N ILE A 186 4.71 0.11 19.17
CA ILE A 186 5.09 0.47 17.78
C ILE A 186 5.64 -0.77 17.10
N GLN A 187 5.13 -1.06 15.90
CA GLN A 187 5.62 -2.13 15.05
C GLN A 187 6.49 -1.52 13.92
N PRO A 188 7.83 -1.60 14.01
CA PRO A 188 8.73 -0.96 13.04
C PRO A 188 8.56 -1.48 11.62
N SER A 189 8.23 -2.76 11.42
CA SER A 189 8.00 -3.32 10.07
C SER A 189 6.90 -2.58 9.29
N GLU A 190 5.93 -1.99 9.96
CA GLU A 190 4.87 -1.17 9.35
C GLU A 190 5.41 0.13 8.72
N PHE A 191 6.44 0.74 9.29
CA PHE A 191 7.08 1.93 8.74
C PHE A 191 8.21 1.57 7.78
N VAL A 192 8.96 0.52 8.10
CA VAL A 192 10.09 0.07 7.27
C VAL A 192 9.63 -0.40 5.90
N LYS A 193 8.40 -0.91 5.71
CA LYS A 193 7.87 -1.24 4.38
C LYS A 193 7.87 -0.05 3.41
N ILE A 194 7.68 1.18 3.93
CA ILE A 194 7.77 2.40 3.13
C ILE A 194 9.22 2.64 2.69
N LEU A 195 10.18 2.56 3.63
CA LEU A 195 11.61 2.69 3.34
C LEU A 195 12.09 1.63 2.34
N PHE A 196 11.59 0.39 2.47
CA PHE A 196 11.88 -0.71 1.57
C PHE A 196 11.41 -0.40 0.13
N VAL A 197 10.21 0.13 -0.04
CA VAL A 197 9.71 0.57 -1.35
C VAL A 197 10.60 1.67 -1.93
N PHE A 198 11.00 2.66 -1.12
CA PHE A 198 11.89 3.74 -1.56
C PHE A 198 13.29 3.22 -1.92
N PHE A 199 13.82 2.25 -1.19
CA PHE A 199 15.07 1.58 -1.51
C PHE A 199 14.99 0.91 -2.89
N ILE A 200 14.01 0.04 -3.10
CA ILE A 200 13.84 -0.67 -4.38
C ILE A 200 13.64 0.32 -5.52
N ALA A 201 12.76 1.31 -5.34
CA ALA A 201 12.50 2.33 -6.36
C ALA A 201 13.78 3.11 -6.73
N SER A 202 14.63 3.43 -5.75
CA SER A 202 15.91 4.11 -5.98
C SER A 202 16.90 3.24 -6.75
N MET A 203 16.94 1.94 -6.45
CA MET A 203 17.81 0.98 -7.13
C MET A 203 17.37 0.77 -8.59
N LEU A 204 16.08 0.52 -8.81
CA LEU A 204 15.49 0.31 -10.14
C LEU A 204 15.52 1.58 -11.01
N TYR A 205 15.46 2.76 -10.40
CA TYR A 205 15.61 4.03 -11.10
C TYR A 205 17.03 4.20 -11.68
N LYS A 206 18.07 3.70 -10.99
CA LYS A 206 19.47 3.84 -11.43
C LYS A 206 19.78 2.96 -12.64
N SER A 207 19.49 1.68 -12.54
CA SER A 207 19.70 0.70 -13.61
C SER A 207 18.87 -0.58 -13.35
N THR A 208 18.61 -1.32 -14.43
CA THR A 208 18.00 -2.67 -14.38
C THR A 208 18.97 -3.76 -14.88
N ASP A 209 20.28 -3.48 -14.86
CA ASP A 209 21.32 -4.44 -15.23
C ASP A 209 21.39 -5.58 -14.21
N LEU A 210 21.89 -6.75 -14.62
CA LEU A 210 21.97 -7.95 -13.77
C LEU A 210 22.72 -7.68 -12.46
N LYS A 211 23.82 -6.93 -12.49
CA LYS A 211 24.58 -6.56 -11.29
C LYS A 211 23.73 -5.74 -10.31
N GLN A 212 23.01 -4.74 -10.82
CA GLN A 212 22.15 -3.89 -10.01
C GLN A 212 20.98 -4.69 -9.44
N LEU A 213 20.37 -5.57 -10.24
CA LEU A 213 19.32 -6.47 -9.80
C LEU A 213 19.80 -7.43 -8.72
N ALA A 214 20.99 -8.03 -8.87
CA ALA A 214 21.58 -8.92 -7.87
C ALA A 214 21.81 -8.21 -6.52
N ILE A 215 22.34 -6.98 -6.53
CA ILE A 215 22.51 -6.19 -5.30
C ILE A 215 21.14 -5.88 -4.67
N THR A 216 20.17 -5.45 -5.49
CA THR A 216 18.81 -5.15 -5.00
C THR A 216 18.17 -6.39 -4.39
N SER A 217 18.30 -7.55 -5.04
CA SER A 217 17.81 -8.83 -4.55
C SER A 217 18.48 -9.23 -3.23
N GLY A 218 19.78 -9.12 -3.13
CA GLY A 218 20.56 -9.47 -1.93
C GLY A 218 20.12 -8.63 -0.73
N VAL A 219 20.04 -7.30 -0.89
CA VAL A 219 19.59 -6.43 0.21
C VAL A 219 18.12 -6.69 0.54
N SER A 220 17.24 -6.88 -0.46
CA SER A 220 15.83 -7.19 -0.22
C SER A 220 15.66 -8.53 0.52
N ALA A 221 16.50 -9.53 0.20
CA ALA A 221 16.52 -10.80 0.92
C ALA A 221 16.89 -10.63 2.39
N VAL A 222 17.82 -9.72 2.74
CA VAL A 222 18.15 -9.41 4.13
C VAL A 222 16.92 -8.91 4.89
N PHE A 223 16.12 -7.98 4.32
CA PHE A 223 14.88 -7.52 4.94
C PHE A 223 13.92 -8.68 5.21
N VAL A 224 13.70 -9.54 4.21
CA VAL A 224 12.79 -10.69 4.32
C VAL A 224 13.30 -11.69 5.35
N LEU A 225 14.60 -12.01 5.37
CA LEU A 225 15.18 -12.94 6.33
C LEU A 225 15.09 -12.45 7.78
N ILE A 226 15.26 -11.15 8.05
CA ILE A 226 15.07 -10.58 9.39
C ILE A 226 13.62 -10.74 9.84
N LEU A 227 12.64 -10.52 8.93
CA LEU A 227 11.21 -10.72 9.25
C LEU A 227 10.90 -12.20 9.52
N VAL A 228 11.46 -13.12 8.75
CA VAL A 228 11.33 -14.57 9.01
C VAL A 228 11.94 -14.93 10.36
N ALA A 229 13.13 -14.43 10.68
CA ALA A 229 13.79 -14.64 11.96
C ALA A 229 12.98 -14.08 13.16
N SER A 230 12.21 -13.00 12.93
CA SER A 230 11.29 -12.41 13.91
C SER A 230 9.95 -13.14 14.02
N ASN A 231 9.74 -14.23 13.24
CA ASN A 231 8.46 -14.92 13.06
C ASN A 231 7.33 -14.06 12.48
N ASP A 232 7.67 -12.95 11.78
CA ASP A 232 6.73 -12.11 11.04
C ASP A 232 6.59 -12.61 9.59
N LEU A 233 5.95 -13.76 9.44
CA LEU A 233 5.78 -14.38 8.11
C LEU A 233 4.84 -13.58 7.21
N GLY A 234 3.84 -12.91 7.79
CA GLY A 234 2.94 -12.03 7.04
C GLY A 234 3.68 -10.84 6.46
N GLY A 235 4.51 -10.17 7.28
CA GLY A 235 5.40 -9.12 6.82
C GLY A 235 6.41 -9.62 5.79
N ALA A 236 7.04 -10.78 6.02
CA ALA A 236 7.99 -11.36 5.07
C ALA A 236 7.37 -11.60 3.68
N LEU A 237 6.16 -12.18 3.63
CA LEU A 237 5.41 -12.36 2.37
C LEU A 237 5.07 -11.02 1.72
N LEU A 238 4.62 -10.03 2.50
CA LEU A 238 4.29 -8.70 2.01
C LEU A 238 5.50 -8.03 1.33
N TYR A 239 6.68 -8.05 1.99
CA TYR A 239 7.90 -7.49 1.45
C TYR A 239 8.38 -8.24 0.21
N PHE A 240 8.36 -9.56 0.26
CA PHE A 240 8.80 -10.39 -0.85
C PHE A 240 7.93 -10.17 -2.10
N PHE A 241 6.61 -10.23 -1.98
CA PHE A 241 5.71 -10.01 -3.12
C PHE A 241 5.79 -8.57 -3.65
N THR A 242 5.94 -7.58 -2.77
CA THR A 242 6.15 -6.19 -3.19
C THR A 242 7.42 -6.07 -4.04
N TYR A 243 8.52 -6.65 -3.59
CA TYR A 243 9.77 -6.72 -4.34
C TYR A 243 9.57 -7.41 -5.70
N LEU A 244 8.90 -8.55 -5.72
CA LEU A 244 8.68 -9.34 -6.93
C LEU A 244 7.85 -8.58 -7.98
N VAL A 245 6.79 -7.89 -7.56
CA VAL A 245 5.97 -7.04 -8.45
C VAL A 245 6.80 -5.87 -8.99
N MET A 246 7.56 -5.18 -8.14
CA MET A 246 8.37 -4.04 -8.56
C MET A 246 9.45 -4.44 -9.57
N ILE A 247 10.15 -5.55 -9.35
CA ILE A 247 11.16 -6.07 -10.28
C ILE A 247 10.52 -6.53 -11.60
N TYR A 248 9.42 -7.22 -11.55
CA TYR A 248 8.71 -7.65 -12.75
C TYR A 248 8.32 -6.47 -13.64
N VAL A 249 7.71 -5.44 -13.06
CA VAL A 249 7.32 -4.25 -13.82
C VAL A 249 8.52 -3.48 -14.37
N ALA A 250 9.64 -3.45 -13.65
CA ALA A 250 10.85 -2.77 -14.09
C ALA A 250 11.58 -3.52 -15.21
N THR A 251 11.65 -4.84 -15.13
CA THR A 251 12.40 -5.68 -16.07
C THR A 251 11.55 -6.20 -17.22
N LYS A 252 10.23 -6.32 -17.04
CA LYS A 252 9.27 -6.96 -17.96
C LYS A 252 9.60 -8.43 -18.27
N LYS A 253 10.39 -9.10 -17.42
CA LYS A 253 10.85 -10.47 -17.59
C LYS A 253 9.99 -11.43 -16.76
N PHE A 254 9.03 -12.10 -17.38
CA PHE A 254 8.10 -12.99 -16.70
C PHE A 254 8.80 -14.17 -15.98
N TYR A 255 9.92 -14.66 -16.50
CA TYR A 255 10.66 -15.76 -15.85
C TYR A 255 11.19 -15.39 -14.46
N ILE A 256 11.51 -14.11 -14.19
CA ILE A 256 11.92 -13.63 -12.85
C ILE A 256 10.73 -13.73 -11.90
N PHE A 257 9.54 -13.34 -12.34
CA PHE A 257 8.31 -13.43 -11.54
C PHE A 257 7.95 -14.89 -11.26
N ALA A 258 7.97 -15.75 -12.27
CA ALA A 258 7.71 -17.18 -12.13
C ALA A 258 8.73 -17.88 -11.22
N GLY A 259 10.03 -17.56 -11.36
CA GLY A 259 11.09 -18.03 -10.48
C GLY A 259 10.90 -17.60 -9.03
N GLY A 260 10.46 -16.37 -8.79
CA GLY A 260 10.11 -15.87 -7.46
C GLY A 260 8.92 -16.64 -6.86
N LEU A 261 7.87 -16.92 -7.62
CA LEU A 261 6.75 -17.75 -7.14
C LEU A 261 7.18 -19.17 -6.79
N ALA A 262 8.04 -19.78 -7.61
CA ALA A 262 8.61 -21.09 -7.31
C ALA A 262 9.44 -21.06 -6.01
N PHE A 263 10.21 -20.00 -5.79
CA PHE A 263 10.98 -19.80 -4.55
C PHE A 263 10.08 -19.69 -3.31
N VAL A 264 8.93 -18.99 -3.40
CA VAL A 264 7.92 -18.97 -2.32
C VAL A 264 7.39 -20.36 -2.03
N GLY A 265 7.07 -21.15 -3.07
CA GLY A 265 6.62 -22.54 -2.89
C GLY A 265 7.64 -23.40 -2.16
N LEU A 266 8.93 -23.31 -2.56
CA LEU A 266 10.03 -23.98 -1.87
C LEU A 266 10.20 -23.49 -0.42
N GLY A 267 10.10 -22.17 -0.20
CA GLY A 267 10.18 -21.57 1.13
C GLY A 267 9.02 -22.01 2.04
N MET A 268 7.80 -22.14 1.52
CA MET A 268 6.64 -22.66 2.25
C MET A 268 6.84 -24.14 2.60
N TYR A 269 7.34 -24.95 1.66
CA TYR A 269 7.65 -26.36 1.90
C TYR A 269 8.72 -26.51 2.99
N ALA A 270 9.82 -25.79 2.89
CA ALA A 270 10.87 -25.81 3.91
C ALA A 270 10.34 -25.30 5.26
N GLY A 271 9.57 -24.21 5.27
CA GLY A 271 8.96 -23.65 6.47
C GLY A 271 8.00 -24.63 7.17
N TYR A 272 7.24 -25.41 6.42
CA TYR A 272 6.36 -26.45 6.96
C TYR A 272 7.14 -27.50 7.76
N HIS A 273 8.32 -27.89 7.30
CA HIS A 273 9.15 -28.89 7.98
C HIS A 273 10.00 -28.31 9.12
N LEU A 274 10.44 -27.06 9.00
CA LEU A 274 11.37 -26.45 9.96
C LEU A 274 10.67 -25.72 11.12
N PHE A 275 9.45 -25.18 10.91
CA PHE A 275 8.79 -24.30 11.87
C PHE A 275 7.41 -24.83 12.27
N SER A 276 7.24 -25.18 13.55
CA SER A 276 5.95 -25.70 14.07
C SER A 276 4.79 -24.72 13.90
N HIS A 277 5.02 -23.40 14.01
CA HIS A 277 3.99 -22.40 13.81
C HIS A 277 3.53 -22.28 12.34
N VAL A 278 4.43 -22.52 11.36
CA VAL A 278 4.07 -22.61 9.93
C VAL A 278 3.22 -23.84 9.69
N LYS A 279 3.66 -24.99 10.21
CA LYS A 279 2.91 -26.25 10.14
C LYS A 279 1.49 -26.09 10.69
N ASN A 280 1.35 -25.48 11.88
CA ASN A 280 0.04 -25.25 12.50
C ASN A 280 -0.88 -24.35 11.64
N ARG A 281 -0.33 -23.30 11.01
CA ARG A 281 -1.11 -22.43 10.11
C ARG A 281 -1.56 -23.15 8.84
N ILE A 282 -0.71 -23.99 8.25
CA ILE A 282 -1.04 -24.76 7.06
C ILE A 282 -2.09 -25.85 7.39
N VAL A 283 -1.95 -26.56 8.51
CA VAL A 283 -2.95 -27.55 8.96
C VAL A 283 -4.30 -26.86 9.23
N ALA A 284 -4.30 -25.73 9.95
CA ALA A 284 -5.50 -24.95 10.22
C ALA A 284 -6.15 -24.35 8.94
N TRP A 285 -5.37 -24.15 7.89
CA TRP A 285 -5.88 -23.71 6.59
C TRP A 285 -6.45 -24.85 5.76
N LEU A 286 -5.79 -26.02 5.72
CA LEU A 286 -6.26 -27.16 4.93
C LEU A 286 -7.53 -27.76 5.52
N ASP A 287 -7.51 -28.08 6.81
CA ASP A 287 -8.66 -28.65 7.52
C ASP A 287 -8.80 -28.02 8.92
N PRO A 288 -9.44 -26.84 9.00
CA PRO A 288 -9.60 -26.15 10.28
C PRO A 288 -10.54 -26.89 11.25
N LEU A 289 -11.48 -27.68 10.74
CA LEU A 289 -12.46 -28.38 11.58
C LEU A 289 -11.83 -29.53 12.36
N SER A 290 -10.89 -30.26 11.77
CA SER A 290 -10.16 -31.36 12.45
C SER A 290 -9.29 -30.88 13.62
N VAL A 291 -8.92 -29.59 13.64
CA VAL A 291 -8.10 -28.97 14.67
C VAL A 291 -8.79 -27.76 15.33
N ILE A 292 -10.14 -27.80 15.39
CA ILE A 292 -10.96 -26.70 15.89
C ILE A 292 -10.61 -26.31 17.32
N ASP A 293 -10.28 -27.26 18.18
CA ASP A 293 -9.96 -27.02 19.60
C ASP A 293 -8.55 -26.40 19.79
N LYS A 294 -7.77 -26.25 18.73
CA LYS A 294 -6.38 -25.77 18.74
C LYS A 294 -6.15 -24.65 17.71
N ALA A 295 -5.34 -24.97 16.70
CA ALA A 295 -4.92 -24.01 15.68
C ALA A 295 -6.05 -23.56 14.74
N GLY A 296 -7.06 -24.40 14.50
CA GLY A 296 -8.20 -24.13 13.62
C GLY A 296 -9.27 -23.19 14.21
N TYR A 297 -9.32 -23.02 15.54
CA TYR A 297 -10.39 -22.29 16.20
C TYR A 297 -10.67 -20.90 15.61
N GLN A 298 -9.62 -20.11 15.37
CA GLN A 298 -9.75 -18.76 14.82
C GLN A 298 -10.35 -18.75 13.42
N VAL A 299 -9.91 -19.67 12.57
CA VAL A 299 -10.38 -19.79 11.18
C VAL A 299 -11.82 -20.29 11.17
N CYS A 300 -12.16 -21.31 11.98
CA CYS A 300 -13.53 -21.80 12.11
C CYS A 300 -14.49 -20.71 12.55
N GLN A 301 -14.16 -19.96 13.61
CA GLN A 301 -15.00 -18.87 14.10
C GLN A 301 -15.19 -17.78 13.05
N SER A 302 -14.14 -17.46 12.26
CA SER A 302 -14.27 -16.52 11.14
C SER A 302 -15.23 -17.04 10.06
N LEU A 303 -15.11 -18.31 9.67
CA LEU A 303 -15.98 -18.93 8.66
C LEU A 303 -17.44 -19.04 9.15
N PHE A 304 -17.63 -19.39 10.43
CA PHE A 304 -18.97 -19.43 11.01
C PHE A 304 -19.64 -18.03 11.01
N ALA A 305 -18.88 -16.99 11.39
CA ALA A 305 -19.39 -15.62 11.38
C ALA A 305 -19.76 -15.17 9.95
N ILE A 306 -18.90 -15.43 8.95
CA ILE A 306 -19.20 -15.12 7.55
C ILE A 306 -20.42 -15.91 7.06
N GLY A 307 -20.48 -17.20 7.37
CA GLY A 307 -21.58 -18.08 6.94
C GLY A 307 -22.91 -17.73 7.58
N THR A 308 -22.93 -17.45 8.88
CA THR A 308 -24.15 -17.10 9.62
C THR A 308 -24.68 -15.72 9.26
N GLY A 309 -23.78 -14.75 8.97
CA GLY A 309 -24.17 -13.43 8.48
C GLY A 309 -24.86 -13.46 7.12
N GLY A 310 -24.54 -14.43 6.27
CA GLY A 310 -25.12 -14.56 4.94
C GLY A 310 -24.92 -13.30 4.08
N LEU A 311 -25.88 -13.02 3.19
CA LEU A 311 -25.78 -11.86 2.28
C LEU A 311 -26.08 -10.52 2.98
N PHE A 312 -27.04 -10.49 3.92
CA PHE A 312 -27.58 -9.25 4.48
C PHE A 312 -27.17 -8.98 5.93
N GLY A 313 -26.49 -9.91 6.59
CA GLY A 313 -26.09 -9.78 7.99
C GLY A 313 -27.22 -9.91 8.99
N PHE A 314 -26.87 -10.01 10.27
CA PHE A 314 -27.84 -9.96 11.37
C PHE A 314 -28.36 -8.55 11.67
N GLY A 315 -27.60 -7.53 11.30
CA GLY A 315 -27.75 -6.13 11.69
C GLY A 315 -26.66 -5.72 12.69
N LEU A 316 -26.22 -4.48 12.61
CA LEU A 316 -25.17 -3.93 13.48
C LEU A 316 -25.61 -4.05 14.95
N GLY A 317 -24.77 -4.66 15.77
CA GLY A 317 -25.06 -4.91 17.19
C GLY A 317 -25.79 -6.23 17.48
N GLN A 318 -26.17 -7.04 16.48
CA GLN A 318 -26.90 -8.30 16.67
C GLN A 318 -26.01 -9.55 16.53
N GLY A 319 -24.80 -9.42 16.01
CA GLY A 319 -23.82 -10.52 15.92
C GLY A 319 -23.08 -10.77 17.22
N LEU A 320 -22.20 -11.76 17.18
CA LEU A 320 -21.33 -12.14 18.29
C LEU A 320 -19.84 -12.03 17.92
N PRO A 321 -19.37 -10.89 17.38
CA PRO A 321 -18.02 -10.75 16.85
C PRO A 321 -16.93 -11.04 17.90
N ASN A 322 -17.22 -10.84 19.19
CA ASN A 322 -16.27 -11.11 20.27
C ASN A 322 -15.96 -12.61 20.48
N LYS A 323 -16.73 -13.53 19.87
CA LYS A 323 -16.39 -14.96 19.81
C LYS A 323 -15.22 -15.26 18.87
N ILE A 324 -14.98 -14.37 17.91
CA ILE A 324 -13.86 -14.50 16.98
C ILE A 324 -12.58 -13.98 17.67
N PRO A 325 -11.57 -14.81 17.92
CA PRO A 325 -10.32 -14.32 18.52
C PRO A 325 -9.66 -13.25 17.63
N ILE A 326 -9.16 -12.18 18.25
CA ILE A 326 -8.47 -11.07 17.55
C ILE A 326 -9.34 -10.40 16.47
N VAL A 327 -10.63 -10.46 16.58
CA VAL A 327 -11.61 -9.94 15.60
C VAL A 327 -11.28 -8.51 15.15
N SER A 328 -10.85 -7.64 16.06
CA SER A 328 -10.56 -6.24 15.73
C SER A 328 -9.34 -6.03 14.84
N LYS A 329 -8.46 -7.04 14.66
CA LYS A 329 -7.24 -6.96 13.84
C LYS A 329 -7.41 -7.77 12.55
N ASP A 330 -7.14 -9.07 12.64
CA ASP A 330 -6.95 -9.95 11.50
C ASP A 330 -8.29 -10.44 10.88
N PHE A 331 -9.35 -10.48 11.70
CA PHE A 331 -10.65 -11.01 11.30
C PHE A 331 -11.77 -9.96 11.27
N ILE A 332 -11.41 -8.68 11.08
CA ILE A 332 -12.39 -7.58 11.03
C ILE A 332 -13.44 -7.79 9.92
N ILE A 333 -13.06 -8.39 8.79
CA ILE A 333 -13.93 -8.71 7.67
C ILE A 333 -15.00 -9.73 8.10
N ALA A 334 -14.64 -10.70 8.94
CA ALA A 334 -15.60 -11.68 9.45
C ALA A 334 -16.69 -11.01 10.32
N ALA A 335 -16.30 -10.08 11.21
CA ALA A 335 -17.25 -9.32 12.02
C ALA A 335 -18.15 -8.43 11.15
N ILE A 336 -17.60 -7.77 10.13
CA ILE A 336 -18.37 -6.97 9.18
C ILE A 336 -19.35 -7.86 8.40
N SER A 337 -18.92 -9.05 7.96
CA SER A 337 -19.78 -9.99 7.25
C SER A 337 -20.90 -10.54 8.13
N GLU A 338 -20.63 -10.82 9.41
CA GLU A 338 -21.61 -11.32 10.36
C GLU A 338 -22.74 -10.30 10.60
N GLU A 339 -22.37 -9.05 10.93
CA GLU A 339 -23.35 -8.03 11.33
C GLU A 339 -23.95 -7.28 10.13
N MET A 340 -23.14 -6.91 9.14
CA MET A 340 -23.55 -6.07 8.01
C MET A 340 -23.77 -6.86 6.71
N GLY A 341 -23.39 -8.15 6.69
CA GLY A 341 -23.59 -9.05 5.57
C GLY A 341 -22.49 -9.10 4.53
N GLY A 342 -22.49 -10.18 3.73
CA GLY A 342 -21.52 -10.43 2.69
C GLY A 342 -21.50 -9.35 1.60
N ILE A 343 -22.66 -8.79 1.24
CA ILE A 343 -22.75 -7.71 0.24
C ILE A 343 -22.00 -6.48 0.73
N PHE A 344 -22.17 -6.08 1.98
CA PHE A 344 -21.44 -4.94 2.56
C PHE A 344 -19.93 -5.21 2.60
N ALA A 345 -19.51 -6.41 3.00
CA ALA A 345 -18.12 -6.80 3.02
C ALA A 345 -17.49 -6.78 1.61
N VAL A 346 -18.20 -7.26 0.59
CA VAL A 346 -17.77 -7.17 -0.82
C VAL A 346 -17.65 -5.71 -1.27
N CYS A 347 -18.61 -4.84 -0.93
CA CYS A 347 -18.52 -3.42 -1.23
C CYS A 347 -17.26 -2.78 -0.60
N LEU A 348 -16.94 -3.13 0.65
CA LEU A 348 -15.72 -2.66 1.30
C LEU A 348 -14.45 -3.10 0.55
N ILE A 349 -14.38 -4.36 0.15
CA ILE A 349 -13.28 -4.89 -0.67
C ILE A 349 -13.19 -4.13 -2.00
N MET A 350 -14.32 -3.85 -2.65
CA MET A 350 -14.37 -3.10 -3.91
C MET A 350 -13.90 -1.64 -3.73
N VAL A 351 -14.19 -1.00 -2.60
CA VAL A 351 -13.63 0.33 -2.26
C VAL A 351 -12.10 0.24 -2.12
N CYS A 352 -11.57 -0.80 -1.48
CA CYS A 352 -10.12 -1.04 -1.42
C CYS A 352 -9.53 -1.25 -2.82
N VAL A 353 -10.19 -2.01 -3.68
CA VAL A 353 -9.78 -2.21 -5.08
C VAL A 353 -9.80 -0.89 -5.85
N SER A 354 -10.81 -0.04 -5.64
CA SER A 354 -10.87 1.31 -6.25
C SER A 354 -9.67 2.16 -5.85
N CYS A 355 -9.25 2.14 -4.57
CA CYS A 355 -8.02 2.81 -4.12
C CYS A 355 -6.79 2.27 -4.84
N PHE A 356 -6.64 0.95 -4.92
CA PHE A 356 -5.52 0.33 -5.63
C PHE A 356 -5.47 0.76 -7.10
N LEU A 357 -6.60 0.72 -7.81
CA LEU A 357 -6.69 1.14 -9.21
C LEU A 357 -6.28 2.60 -9.40
N MET A 358 -6.67 3.49 -8.47
CA MET A 358 -6.25 4.89 -8.50
C MET A 358 -4.74 5.05 -8.31
N ILE A 359 -4.14 4.31 -7.36
CA ILE A 359 -2.69 4.34 -7.11
C ILE A 359 -1.93 3.75 -8.32
N PHE A 360 -2.44 2.66 -8.88
CA PHE A 360 -1.86 2.03 -10.07
C PHE A 360 -1.92 2.97 -11.28
N ASN A 361 -3.07 3.61 -11.51
CA ASN A 361 -3.24 4.59 -12.59
C ASN A 361 -2.29 5.78 -12.40
N LEU A 362 -2.14 6.30 -11.17
CA LEU A 362 -1.14 7.32 -10.86
C LEU A 362 0.27 6.85 -11.24
N SER A 363 0.66 5.63 -10.87
CA SER A 363 1.95 5.06 -11.23
C SER A 363 2.18 5.04 -12.74
N MET A 364 1.18 4.64 -13.52
CA MET A 364 1.26 4.60 -14.99
C MET A 364 1.41 5.99 -15.62
N GLN A 365 0.78 7.01 -15.02
CA GLN A 365 0.79 8.38 -15.52
C GLN A 365 2.02 9.19 -15.07
N MET A 366 2.77 8.73 -14.05
CA MET A 366 3.95 9.43 -13.56
C MET A 366 5.06 9.48 -14.62
N LYS A 367 5.49 10.68 -14.99
CA LYS A 367 6.60 10.92 -15.94
C LYS A 367 7.96 10.60 -15.34
N ASP A 368 8.11 10.77 -14.05
CA ASP A 368 9.34 10.52 -13.31
C ASP A 368 9.42 9.05 -12.93
N ALA A 369 10.42 8.33 -13.47
CA ALA A 369 10.57 6.90 -13.25
C ALA A 369 10.75 6.51 -11.77
N PHE A 370 11.42 7.35 -10.95
CA PHE A 370 11.55 7.08 -9.52
C PHE A 370 10.19 7.07 -8.82
N TYR A 371 9.40 8.14 -9.01
CA TYR A 371 8.06 8.24 -8.40
C TYR A 371 7.07 7.25 -9.00
N LYS A 372 7.25 6.86 -10.28
CA LYS A 372 6.52 5.74 -10.88
C LYS A 372 6.71 4.45 -10.08
N TYR A 373 7.97 4.09 -9.76
CA TYR A 373 8.27 2.90 -8.96
C TYR A 373 7.82 3.05 -7.51
N VAL A 374 7.93 4.24 -6.92
CA VAL A 374 7.41 4.50 -5.56
C VAL A 374 5.89 4.28 -5.50
N ALA A 375 5.14 4.88 -6.43
CA ALA A 375 3.67 4.71 -6.48
C ALA A 375 3.29 3.24 -6.70
N LEU A 376 3.97 2.54 -7.62
CA LEU A 376 3.77 1.12 -7.87
C LEU A 376 4.02 0.29 -6.61
N GLY A 377 5.14 0.51 -5.93
CA GLY A 377 5.52 -0.24 -4.73
C GLY A 377 4.55 0.01 -3.57
N LEU A 378 4.19 1.28 -3.30
CA LEU A 378 3.21 1.61 -2.26
C LEU A 378 1.82 1.04 -2.57
N GLY A 379 1.39 1.09 -3.85
CA GLY A 379 0.16 0.47 -4.30
C GLY A 379 0.18 -1.06 -4.15
N SER A 380 1.31 -1.69 -4.44
CA SER A 380 1.49 -3.15 -4.26
C SER A 380 1.43 -3.53 -2.79
N VAL A 381 2.10 -2.79 -1.89
CA VAL A 381 2.01 -2.98 -0.43
C VAL A 381 0.55 -2.91 0.02
N TYR A 382 -0.18 -1.88 -0.40
CA TYR A 382 -1.58 -1.70 -0.03
C TYR A 382 -2.47 -2.85 -0.54
N ALA A 383 -2.36 -3.20 -1.82
CA ALA A 383 -3.16 -4.27 -2.43
C ALA A 383 -2.87 -5.65 -1.81
N LEU A 384 -1.59 -5.94 -1.57
CA LEU A 384 -1.17 -7.19 -0.92
C LEU A 384 -1.66 -7.27 0.53
N GLN A 385 -1.63 -6.18 1.30
CA GLN A 385 -2.22 -6.17 2.64
C GLN A 385 -3.72 -6.49 2.62
N VAL A 386 -4.48 -5.89 1.70
CA VAL A 386 -5.90 -6.20 1.52
C VAL A 386 -6.10 -7.68 1.17
N LEU A 387 -5.33 -8.19 0.18
CA LEU A 387 -5.41 -9.58 -0.26
C LEU A 387 -5.07 -10.56 0.88
N LEU A 388 -4.00 -10.31 1.63
CA LEU A 388 -3.56 -11.18 2.72
C LEU A 388 -4.57 -11.20 3.88
N THR A 389 -5.18 -10.05 4.20
CA THR A 389 -6.16 -9.98 5.29
C THR A 389 -7.48 -10.62 4.90
N VAL A 390 -8.02 -10.27 3.73
CA VAL A 390 -9.28 -10.85 3.23
C VAL A 390 -9.11 -12.35 2.98
N GLY A 391 -8.04 -12.73 2.29
CA GLY A 391 -7.75 -14.13 1.97
C GLY A 391 -7.55 -15.00 3.21
N GLY A 392 -6.88 -14.47 4.25
CA GLY A 392 -6.71 -15.15 5.53
C GLY A 392 -8.02 -15.33 6.29
N SER A 393 -8.88 -14.30 6.29
CA SER A 393 -10.19 -14.33 6.98
C SER A 393 -11.19 -15.28 6.29
N THR A 394 -11.11 -15.42 4.96
CA THR A 394 -12.02 -16.26 4.15
C THR A 394 -11.48 -17.67 3.89
N LYS A 395 -10.35 -18.05 4.48
CA LYS A 395 -9.66 -19.33 4.21
C LYS A 395 -9.20 -19.49 2.74
N PHE A 396 -9.09 -18.40 1.97
CA PHE A 396 -8.54 -18.46 0.61
C PHE A 396 -7.02 -18.74 0.62
N ILE A 397 -6.31 -18.17 1.61
CA ILE A 397 -4.89 -18.41 1.88
C ILE A 397 -4.68 -18.71 3.37
N PRO A 398 -3.54 -19.30 3.79
CA PRO A 398 -3.21 -19.43 5.20
C PRO A 398 -3.21 -18.06 5.90
N MET A 399 -3.70 -18.01 7.15
CA MET A 399 -3.73 -16.80 7.95
C MET A 399 -2.32 -16.22 8.14
N THR A 400 -2.15 -14.94 7.81
CA THR A 400 -0.85 -14.26 7.84
C THR A 400 -0.65 -13.33 9.04
N GLY A 401 -1.74 -12.85 9.66
CA GLY A 401 -1.68 -11.90 10.77
C GLY A 401 -1.50 -10.45 10.32
N VAL A 402 -1.77 -10.16 9.06
CA VAL A 402 -1.72 -8.79 8.50
C VAL A 402 -3.08 -8.13 8.66
N THR A 403 -3.08 -6.83 9.02
CA THR A 403 -4.31 -6.04 9.24
C THR A 403 -4.85 -5.41 7.98
N LEU A 404 -6.18 -5.27 7.86
CA LEU A 404 -6.83 -4.56 6.76
C LEU A 404 -6.52 -3.04 6.84
N PRO A 405 -5.90 -2.45 5.80
CA PRO A 405 -5.52 -1.04 5.80
C PRO A 405 -6.68 -0.10 6.14
N LEU A 406 -6.48 0.82 7.08
CA LEU A 406 -7.41 1.82 7.58
C LEU A 406 -8.66 1.29 8.30
N VAL A 407 -8.99 -0.01 8.19
CA VAL A 407 -10.20 -0.60 8.77
C VAL A 407 -9.91 -1.35 10.07
N SER A 408 -8.88 -2.21 10.09
CA SER A 408 -8.52 -2.96 11.29
C SER A 408 -7.94 -2.08 12.39
N TYR A 409 -8.11 -2.52 13.64
CA TYR A 409 -7.43 -1.93 14.79
C TYR A 409 -5.91 -2.17 14.72
N GLY A 410 -5.13 -1.09 14.76
CA GLY A 410 -3.67 -1.18 14.79
C GLY A 410 -3.00 0.17 14.58
N GLY A 411 -2.48 0.78 15.66
CA GLY A 411 -1.92 2.14 15.59
C GLY A 411 -0.81 2.29 14.56
N SER A 412 0.18 1.40 14.56
CA SER A 412 1.31 1.46 13.61
C SER A 412 0.88 1.24 12.16
N SER A 413 -0.01 0.26 11.93
CA SER A 413 -0.54 -0.04 10.59
C SER A 413 -1.41 1.11 10.06
N LEU A 414 -2.25 1.70 10.92
CA LEU A 414 -3.05 2.86 10.56
C LEU A 414 -2.15 4.06 10.19
N LEU A 415 -1.19 4.41 11.06
CA LEU A 415 -0.27 5.52 10.82
C LEU A 415 0.53 5.32 9.52
N SER A 416 1.12 4.14 9.32
CA SER A 416 1.89 3.85 8.10
C SER A 416 1.02 3.93 6.86
N THR A 417 -0.23 3.46 6.93
CA THR A 417 -1.16 3.54 5.80
C THR A 417 -1.58 5.00 5.52
N MET A 418 -1.84 5.80 6.54
CA MET A 418 -2.13 7.24 6.35
C MET A 418 -0.91 7.99 5.77
N ILE A 419 0.31 7.62 6.15
CA ILE A 419 1.55 8.11 5.52
C ILE A 419 1.59 7.73 4.03
N ILE A 420 1.28 6.48 3.69
CA ILE A 420 1.19 6.02 2.29
C ILE A 420 0.16 6.85 1.52
N PHE A 421 -1.04 7.05 2.05
CA PHE A 421 -2.06 7.87 1.40
C PHE A 421 -1.61 9.33 1.25
N GLY A 422 -0.93 9.90 2.24
CA GLY A 422 -0.31 11.22 2.15
C GLY A 422 0.75 11.31 1.04
N MET A 423 1.59 10.27 0.89
CA MET A 423 2.56 10.18 -0.21
C MET A 423 1.88 10.08 -1.58
N ILE A 424 0.83 9.28 -1.70
CA ILE A 424 0.02 9.17 -2.92
C ILE A 424 -0.59 10.52 -3.28
N GLN A 425 -1.17 11.23 -2.31
CA GLN A 425 -1.70 12.60 -2.53
C GLN A 425 -0.59 13.56 -2.95
N GLY A 426 0.58 13.49 -2.33
CA GLY A 426 1.76 14.28 -2.73
C GLY A 426 2.16 14.03 -4.18
N MET A 427 2.12 12.78 -4.64
CA MET A 427 2.43 12.44 -6.04
C MET A 427 1.35 12.95 -7.01
N TYR A 428 0.05 12.92 -6.66
CA TYR A 428 -1.02 13.55 -7.46
C TYR A 428 -0.77 15.05 -7.63
N ILE A 429 -0.44 15.76 -6.53
CA ILE A 429 -0.13 17.19 -6.56
C ILE A 429 1.09 17.49 -7.44
N MET A 430 2.14 16.66 -7.33
CA MET A 430 3.34 16.79 -8.16
C MET A 430 3.05 16.59 -9.65
N GLN A 431 2.20 15.63 -9.98
CA GLN A 431 1.80 15.34 -11.37
C GLN A 431 1.03 16.50 -11.98
N ALA A 432 0.15 17.13 -11.22
CA ALA A 432 -0.71 18.19 -11.69
C ALA A 432 -0.02 19.59 -11.76
N SER A 433 1.19 19.77 -11.16
CA SER A 433 1.91 21.07 -11.13
C SER A 433 2.49 21.44 -12.49
N PRO A 434 2.06 22.57 -13.14
CA PRO A 434 2.54 22.99 -14.47
C PRO A 434 4.04 23.29 -14.53
N GLU A 435 4.61 23.88 -13.47
CA GLU A 435 6.04 24.23 -13.41
C GLU A 435 6.95 23.01 -13.37
N LYS A 436 6.53 21.95 -12.66
CA LYS A 436 7.29 20.70 -12.63
C LYS A 436 7.15 19.93 -13.95
N ARG A 437 6.01 20.01 -14.63
CA ARG A 437 5.86 19.48 -15.99
C ARG A 437 6.87 20.13 -16.93
N ARG A 438 6.99 21.45 -16.95
CA ARG A 438 7.99 22.17 -17.77
C ARG A 438 9.43 21.73 -17.45
N LYS A 439 9.82 21.69 -16.18
CA LYS A 439 11.18 21.28 -15.77
C LYS A 439 11.51 19.83 -16.18
N ILE A 440 10.54 18.92 -16.13
CA ILE A 440 10.72 17.52 -16.55
C ILE A 440 10.83 17.42 -18.07
N ASP A 441 10.00 18.17 -18.80
CA ASP A 441 10.02 18.16 -20.27
C ASP A 441 11.33 18.81 -20.80
N ASP A 442 11.84 19.89 -20.18
CA ASP A 442 13.13 20.51 -20.49
C ASP A 442 14.32 19.56 -20.21
N LYS A 443 14.27 18.81 -19.10
CA LYS A 443 15.31 17.81 -18.81
C LYS A 443 15.30 16.68 -19.84
N ARG A 444 14.12 16.17 -20.24
CA ARG A 444 14.00 15.14 -21.28
C ARG A 444 14.52 15.61 -22.62
N ARG A 445 14.26 16.86 -23.01
CA ARG A 445 14.83 17.46 -24.23
C ARG A 445 16.36 17.44 -24.17
N LYS A 446 16.97 17.93 -23.08
CA LYS A 446 18.42 17.93 -22.88
C LYS A 446 19.02 16.52 -22.90
N ASP A 447 18.39 15.55 -22.24
CA ASP A 447 18.85 14.15 -22.24
C ASP A 447 18.75 13.51 -23.65
N HIS A 448 17.73 13.87 -24.44
CA HIS A 448 17.58 13.42 -25.83
C HIS A 448 18.63 14.06 -26.75
N GLU A 449 18.89 15.34 -26.60
CA GLU A 449 19.92 16.06 -27.36
C GLU A 449 21.33 15.52 -27.06
N THR A 450 21.61 15.24 -25.77
CA THR A 450 22.90 14.65 -25.37
C THR A 450 23.08 13.24 -25.96
N LYS A 451 22.05 12.39 -25.94
CA LYS A 451 22.08 11.06 -26.57
C LYS A 451 22.24 11.12 -28.09
N ASN A 452 21.63 12.10 -28.74
CA ASN A 452 21.76 12.28 -30.19
C ASN A 452 23.16 12.78 -30.56
N ARG A 453 23.75 13.68 -29.79
CA ARG A 453 25.18 14.12 -29.96
C ARG A 453 26.14 12.95 -29.76
N GLN A 454 25.94 12.12 -28.73
CA GLN A 454 26.78 10.93 -28.53
C GLN A 454 26.67 9.89 -29.66
N LYS A 455 25.46 9.74 -30.25
CA LYS A 455 25.27 8.88 -31.43
C LYS A 455 25.86 9.44 -32.70
N GLN A 456 25.92 10.77 -32.84
CA GLN A 456 26.59 11.42 -33.98
C GLN A 456 28.13 11.34 -33.86
N THR A 457 28.68 11.59 -32.68
CA THR A 457 30.10 11.40 -32.43
C THR A 457 30.58 9.95 -32.53
N ALA A 458 29.71 8.99 -32.20
CA ALA A 458 30.01 7.55 -32.37
C ALA A 458 29.86 7.07 -33.84
N LYS A 459 29.22 7.84 -34.73
CA LYS A 459 29.11 7.53 -36.16
C LYS A 459 30.21 8.18 -37.03
N GLU A 460 31.09 9.03 -36.45
CA GLU A 460 32.23 9.65 -37.13
C GLU A 460 33.62 9.12 -36.71
N PRO A 461 33.90 7.81 -36.67
CA PRO A 461 35.26 7.31 -36.45
C PRO A 461 36.00 6.98 -37.77
N GLY A 462 35.64 7.58 -38.90
CA GLY A 462 36.20 7.13 -40.19
C GLY A 462 36.77 8.20 -41.14
N ALA A 463 36.42 9.49 -40.93
CA ALA A 463 36.74 10.50 -41.96
C ALA A 463 38.05 11.29 -41.76
N GLN A 464 38.73 11.21 -40.62
CA GLN A 464 40.00 11.93 -40.39
C GLN A 464 41.25 11.06 -40.54
N GLY A 465 41.15 9.76 -40.76
CA GLY A 465 42.28 8.84 -40.94
C GLY A 465 42.82 8.72 -42.36
N SER A 466 42.11 9.22 -43.40
CA SER A 466 42.51 9.00 -44.82
C SER A 466 43.20 10.18 -45.51
N GLN A 467 43.28 11.36 -44.90
CA GLN A 467 43.99 12.52 -45.49
C GLN A 467 45.40 12.74 -45.04
N GLN A 468 45.92 12.06 -44.03
CA GLN A 468 47.33 12.18 -43.56
C GLN A 468 48.27 11.14 -44.15
N ARG A 469 47.85 10.25 -45.05
CA ARG A 469 48.73 9.24 -45.70
C ARG A 469 49.14 9.56 -47.16
N ARG A 470 48.88 10.78 -47.65
CA ARG A 470 49.23 11.16 -49.04
C ARG A 470 50.24 12.32 -49.17
N ARG A 471 51.10 12.57 -48.20
CA ARG A 471 52.25 13.44 -48.40
C ARG A 471 53.52 12.83 -47.76
N LYS A 472 54.13 11.83 -48.48
CA LYS A 472 55.53 11.56 -48.42
C LYS A 472 56.13 12.05 -49.71
N PRO A 473 57.19 12.93 -49.72
CA PRO A 473 57.89 13.35 -50.93
C PRO A 473 58.75 12.19 -51.42
N ALA A 474 58.73 11.95 -52.70
CA ALA A 474 59.62 11.04 -53.38
C ALA A 474 61.08 11.58 -53.34
N ALA A 475 61.95 10.80 -52.76
CA ALA A 475 63.33 11.02 -52.78
C ALA A 475 63.92 10.60 -54.12
N GLY A 476 64.66 11.49 -54.72
CA GLY A 476 65.89 11.43 -55.38
C GLY A 476 66.21 10.41 -56.44
N GLY A 477 66.27 10.82 -57.65
CA GLY A 477 67.03 10.16 -58.67
C GLY A 477 68.33 10.94 -58.91
N LYS A 478 69.41 10.28 -58.73
CA LYS A 478 70.79 10.68 -59.19
C LYS A 478 70.78 10.78 -60.71
N ASN A 479 71.37 11.80 -61.26
CA ASN A 479 72.22 11.54 -62.41
C ASN A 479 73.34 12.59 -62.56
N SER A 480 74.47 12.05 -62.66
CA SER A 480 75.78 12.56 -63.09
C SER A 480 75.69 13.18 -64.46
N THR A 481 76.46 14.20 -64.73
CA THR A 481 77.46 14.26 -65.85
C THR A 481 78.18 15.58 -65.76
N LYS A 482 79.50 15.45 -65.53
CA LYS A 482 80.60 15.78 -66.45
C LYS A 482 80.56 17.19 -67.10
N THR A 483 81.56 17.94 -66.86
CA THR A 483 82.76 18.29 -67.67
C THR A 483 83.08 19.80 -67.72
N GLN A 484 84.39 20.06 -67.51
CA GLN A 484 85.22 21.05 -68.14
C GLN A 484 84.97 22.54 -67.86
N LYS A 485 85.81 23.18 -67.26
CA LYS A 485 87.16 23.72 -67.41
C LYS A 485 87.58 24.49 -66.18
#